data_48d4fa4913375e8d3765a43fc7c465fd
#
_entry.id   48d4fa4913375e8d3765a43fc7c465fd
#
_cell.length_a   1.000
_cell.length_b   1.000
_cell.length_c   1.000
_cell.angle_alpha   90.00
_cell.angle_beta   90.00
_cell.angle_gamma   90.00
#
_symmetry.space_group_name_H-M   'P 1'
#
loop_
_entity.id
_entity.type
_entity.pdbx_description
1 polymer ?
#
loop_
_entity_poly.entity_id
_entity_poly.type
_entity_poly.pdbx_seq_one_letter_code
_entity_poly.pdbx_strand_id
1 'polypeptide(L)'
;MAKLPASNSLEVLVEKAILTCSLNGVLTNPKQHPVPVTPEQVAASARDAFNAGASIMHIHFRMQEEDLGHLPSWEPQVAADLEAAIRDACPGVIINQTTGVVGPDVSGPIACMRRIKPEIAACNAGTLNYLKLKKDGSWAWPPMVFDNPVEKVAEMLAVMKETHARPEFECFDVGIVRSVGLYQDNGMCTKAQYNFVMGVASGMPADTELLPLLLKYMKPGAFWQTTLIGQKEIWPVHQKTAELGGMLRTGVEDTFYLPSGERTTGNGQLIETLAQYARNAGRAVASPAEARQML
;
A
#
# COMPACT_ATOMS: atom_id res chain seq x y z
N MET A 1 -20.71 -55.70 -3.33
CA MET A 1 -20.26 -54.51 -4.02
C MET A 1 -20.65 -53.29 -3.19
N ALA A 2 -19.74 -52.79 -2.37
CA ALA A 2 -19.97 -51.59 -1.57
C ALA A 2 -19.71 -50.35 -2.44
N LYS A 3 -20.69 -49.46 -2.57
CA LYS A 3 -20.55 -48.14 -3.20
C LYS A 3 -19.58 -47.28 -2.39
N LEU A 4 -18.48 -46.87 -3.02
CA LEU A 4 -17.62 -45.82 -2.52
C LEU A 4 -18.42 -44.50 -2.38
N PRO A 5 -18.26 -43.73 -1.29
CA PRO A 5 -18.92 -42.46 -1.18
C PRO A 5 -18.33 -41.46 -2.19
N ALA A 6 -19.21 -40.67 -2.80
CA ALA A 6 -18.85 -39.62 -3.73
C ALA A 6 -17.83 -38.64 -3.08
N SER A 7 -16.78 -38.31 -3.85
CA SER A 7 -15.80 -37.31 -3.45
C SER A 7 -16.49 -36.00 -3.20
N ASN A 8 -16.52 -35.53 -1.93
CA ASN A 8 -16.74 -34.14 -1.63
C ASN A 8 -15.57 -33.38 -2.27
N SER A 9 -15.82 -32.76 -3.40
CA SER A 9 -14.98 -31.66 -3.89
C SER A 9 -15.08 -30.55 -2.85
N LEU A 10 -14.04 -30.41 -2.03
CA LEU A 10 -13.77 -29.16 -1.33
C LEU A 10 -13.62 -28.10 -2.43
N GLU A 11 -14.70 -27.36 -2.72
CA GLU A 11 -14.58 -26.07 -3.38
C GLU A 11 -13.67 -25.25 -2.46
N VAL A 12 -12.42 -25.09 -2.87
CA VAL A 12 -11.52 -24.09 -2.26
C VAL A 12 -12.21 -22.77 -2.55
N LEU A 13 -12.85 -22.17 -1.54
CA LEU A 13 -13.39 -20.82 -1.63
C LEU A 13 -12.21 -19.92 -1.94
N VAL A 14 -12.09 -19.57 -3.21
CA VAL A 14 -11.05 -18.60 -3.65
C VAL A 14 -11.40 -17.28 -3.04
N GLU A 15 -10.58 -16.83 -2.09
CA GLU A 15 -10.80 -15.58 -1.36
C GLU A 15 -10.83 -14.40 -2.33
N LYS A 16 -11.78 -13.47 -2.15
CA LYS A 16 -11.88 -12.28 -2.98
C LYS A 16 -10.60 -11.44 -2.89
N ALA A 17 -10.27 -10.75 -3.97
CA ALA A 17 -9.13 -9.85 -4.00
C ALA A 17 -9.53 -8.47 -3.44
N ILE A 18 -8.84 -8.01 -2.40
CA ILE A 18 -8.94 -6.63 -1.91
C ILE A 18 -8.01 -5.77 -2.76
N LEU A 19 -8.55 -4.65 -3.29
CA LEU A 19 -7.78 -3.71 -4.09
C LEU A 19 -7.54 -2.42 -3.31
N THR A 20 -6.29 -2.00 -3.21
CA THR A 20 -5.86 -0.71 -2.64
C THR A 20 -5.45 0.23 -3.75
N CYS A 21 -6.01 1.44 -3.75
CA CYS A 21 -5.54 2.54 -4.59
C CYS A 21 -4.58 3.43 -3.80
N SER A 22 -3.33 3.56 -4.28
CA SER A 22 -2.35 4.54 -3.79
C SER A 22 -2.51 5.86 -4.55
N LEU A 23 -3.26 6.80 -3.93
CA LEU A 23 -3.85 7.94 -4.62
C LEU A 23 -2.84 8.95 -5.17
N ASN A 24 -1.74 9.25 -4.44
CA ASN A 24 -0.90 10.38 -4.83
C ASN A 24 0.58 10.33 -4.41
N GLY A 25 0.97 9.64 -3.32
CA GLY A 25 2.35 9.68 -2.82
C GLY A 25 2.87 11.10 -2.54
N VAL A 26 4.15 11.27 -2.24
CA VAL A 26 4.81 12.59 -2.05
C VAL A 26 6.10 12.76 -2.85
N LEU A 27 6.59 11.72 -3.53
CA LEU A 27 7.85 11.79 -4.29
C LEU A 27 7.68 12.40 -5.67
N THR A 28 6.45 12.57 -6.14
CA THR A 28 6.14 13.06 -7.48
C THR A 28 5.71 14.52 -7.44
N ASN A 29 6.31 15.33 -8.31
CA ASN A 29 5.93 16.72 -8.46
C ASN A 29 4.64 16.86 -9.29
N PRO A 30 3.55 17.43 -8.75
CA PRO A 30 2.27 17.61 -9.46
C PRO A 30 2.36 18.43 -10.73
N LYS A 31 3.38 19.31 -10.85
CA LYS A 31 3.63 20.09 -12.07
C LYS A 31 4.18 19.24 -13.23
N GLN A 32 4.76 18.08 -12.92
CA GLN A 32 5.36 17.18 -13.90
C GLN A 32 4.46 15.98 -14.20
N HIS A 33 3.64 15.59 -13.24
CA HIS A 33 2.78 14.42 -13.33
C HIS A 33 1.41 14.71 -12.69
N PRO A 34 0.30 14.21 -13.27
CA PRO A 34 -1.05 14.47 -12.78
C PRO A 34 -1.37 13.65 -11.51
N VAL A 35 -0.83 14.09 -10.37
CA VAL A 35 -1.18 13.52 -9.06
C VAL A 35 -2.15 14.46 -8.33
N PRO A 36 -3.20 13.95 -7.68
CA PRO A 36 -4.17 14.77 -6.97
C PRO A 36 -3.57 15.36 -5.68
N VAL A 37 -3.86 16.63 -5.41
CA VAL A 37 -3.36 17.38 -4.25
C VAL A 37 -4.52 17.93 -3.43
N THR A 38 -5.45 18.70 -4.05
CA THR A 38 -6.56 19.32 -3.33
C THR A 38 -7.65 18.32 -2.97
N PRO A 39 -8.52 18.62 -1.97
CA PRO A 39 -9.64 17.75 -1.60
C PRO A 39 -10.52 17.38 -2.82
N GLU A 40 -10.79 18.32 -3.72
CA GLU A 40 -11.60 18.08 -4.92
C GLU A 40 -10.90 17.13 -5.89
N GLN A 41 -9.59 17.32 -6.11
CA GLN A 41 -8.81 16.46 -6.99
C GLN A 41 -8.69 15.04 -6.41
N VAL A 42 -8.46 14.94 -5.11
CA VAL A 42 -8.35 13.67 -4.38
C VAL A 42 -9.69 12.94 -4.40
N ALA A 43 -10.81 13.63 -4.14
CA ALA A 43 -12.15 13.06 -4.20
C ALA A 43 -12.50 12.53 -5.60
N ALA A 44 -12.20 13.28 -6.65
CA ALA A 44 -12.44 12.85 -8.03
C ALA A 44 -11.61 11.60 -8.37
N SER A 45 -10.32 11.62 -8.06
CA SER A 45 -9.42 10.50 -8.31
C SER A 45 -9.77 9.25 -7.50
N ALA A 46 -10.17 9.43 -6.23
CA ALA A 46 -10.66 8.34 -5.39
C ALA A 46 -11.96 7.75 -5.92
N ARG A 47 -12.89 8.59 -6.40
CA ARG A 47 -14.16 8.15 -7.01
C ARG A 47 -13.90 7.27 -8.23
N ASP A 48 -12.98 7.66 -9.11
CA ASP A 48 -12.63 6.87 -10.29
C ASP A 48 -12.06 5.50 -9.91
N ALA A 49 -11.16 5.47 -8.92
CA ALA A 49 -10.59 4.23 -8.40
C ALA A 49 -11.64 3.35 -7.68
N PHE A 50 -12.53 3.95 -6.92
CA PHE A 50 -13.63 3.27 -6.23
C PHE A 50 -14.59 2.60 -7.22
N ASN A 51 -14.98 3.33 -8.26
CA ASN A 51 -15.84 2.80 -9.32
C ASN A 51 -15.17 1.66 -10.10
N ALA A 52 -13.83 1.65 -10.20
CA ALA A 52 -13.04 0.57 -10.78
C ALA A 52 -12.83 -0.63 -9.85
N GLY A 53 -13.24 -0.54 -8.57
CA GLY A 53 -13.24 -1.65 -7.62
C GLY A 53 -12.27 -1.51 -6.44
N ALA A 54 -11.64 -0.36 -6.23
CA ALA A 54 -10.82 -0.16 -5.04
C ALA A 54 -11.67 -0.15 -3.76
N SER A 55 -11.27 -0.95 -2.78
CA SER A 55 -11.91 -1.02 -1.45
C SER A 55 -11.16 -0.21 -0.40
N ILE A 56 -9.89 0.08 -0.64
CA ILE A 56 -9.00 0.81 0.25
C ILE A 56 -8.38 1.98 -0.52
N MET A 57 -8.34 3.17 0.11
CA MET A 57 -7.62 4.33 -0.39
C MET A 57 -6.41 4.61 0.49
N HIS A 58 -5.22 4.44 -0.07
CA HIS A 58 -3.98 4.89 0.55
C HIS A 58 -3.72 6.33 0.15
N ILE A 59 -3.49 7.19 1.15
CA ILE A 59 -3.38 8.64 0.94
C ILE A 59 -2.16 9.24 1.64
N HIS A 60 -1.45 10.09 0.91
CA HIS A 60 -0.47 11.02 1.42
C HIS A 60 -1.06 12.42 1.52
N PHE A 61 -0.78 13.10 2.61
CA PHE A 61 -1.19 14.48 2.81
C PHE A 61 -0.14 15.40 2.20
N ARG A 62 -0.57 16.32 1.34
CA ARG A 62 0.27 17.27 0.64
C ARG A 62 -0.09 18.69 1.05
N MET A 63 0.87 19.61 1.02
CA MET A 63 0.60 21.02 1.23
C MET A 63 -0.43 21.54 0.23
N GLN A 64 -1.36 22.37 0.70
CA GLN A 64 -2.49 22.87 -0.09
C GLN A 64 -2.23 24.25 -0.68
N GLU A 65 -1.17 24.93 -0.25
CA GLU A 65 -0.76 26.22 -0.76
C GLU A 65 -0.31 26.08 -2.23
N GLU A 66 -0.58 27.11 -3.01
CA GLU A 66 -0.18 27.19 -4.40
C GLU A 66 1.34 26.95 -4.53
N ASP A 67 1.72 26.11 -5.49
CA ASP A 67 3.10 25.70 -5.76
C ASP A 67 3.77 24.77 -4.74
N LEU A 68 3.21 24.52 -3.56
CA LEU A 68 3.78 23.67 -2.51
C LEU A 68 3.22 22.23 -2.49
N GLY A 69 2.26 21.90 -3.33
CA GLY A 69 1.66 20.56 -3.42
C GLY A 69 2.63 19.41 -3.73
N HIS A 70 3.90 19.69 -3.99
CA HIS A 70 4.97 18.69 -4.10
C HIS A 70 5.60 18.31 -2.75
N LEU A 71 5.26 19.03 -1.66
CA LEU A 71 5.74 18.77 -0.31
C LEU A 71 4.69 18.02 0.53
N PRO A 72 5.12 17.17 1.49
CA PRO A 72 4.21 16.56 2.44
C PRO A 72 3.65 17.62 3.41
N SER A 73 2.43 17.39 3.87
CA SER A 73 1.83 18.13 4.98
C SER A 73 1.51 17.17 6.12
N TRP A 74 1.82 17.57 7.33
CA TRP A 74 1.43 16.84 8.54
C TRP A 74 0.48 17.68 9.40
N GLU A 75 -0.24 18.62 8.77
CA GLU A 75 -1.29 19.40 9.42
C GLU A 75 -2.55 18.53 9.59
N PRO A 76 -3.01 18.29 10.84
CA PRO A 76 -4.16 17.41 11.09
C PRO A 76 -5.45 17.88 10.42
N GLN A 77 -5.61 19.18 10.17
CA GLN A 77 -6.79 19.68 9.46
C GLN A 77 -6.75 19.34 7.97
N VAL A 78 -5.59 19.42 7.32
CA VAL A 78 -5.42 18.97 5.93
C VAL A 78 -5.73 17.48 5.80
N ALA A 79 -5.27 16.66 6.76
CA ALA A 79 -5.59 15.24 6.79
C ALA A 79 -7.10 15.00 6.90
N ALA A 80 -7.78 15.74 7.77
CA ALA A 80 -9.23 15.62 7.99
C ALA A 80 -10.04 16.07 6.75
N ASP A 81 -9.63 17.14 6.08
CA ASP A 81 -10.32 17.64 4.89
C ASP A 81 -10.20 16.66 3.72
N LEU A 82 -9.01 16.10 3.51
CA LEU A 82 -8.77 15.09 2.48
C LEU A 82 -9.52 13.78 2.76
N GLU A 83 -9.50 13.31 4.01
CA GLU A 83 -10.25 12.12 4.42
C GLU A 83 -11.76 12.30 4.22
N ALA A 84 -12.32 13.42 4.66
CA ALA A 84 -13.74 13.74 4.49
C ALA A 84 -14.12 13.73 3.01
N ALA A 85 -13.32 14.38 2.15
CA ALA A 85 -13.55 14.42 0.72
C ALA A 85 -13.54 13.02 0.07
N ILE A 86 -12.64 12.13 0.51
CA ILE A 86 -12.61 10.74 0.05
C ILE A 86 -13.87 9.98 0.51
N ARG A 87 -14.26 10.10 1.79
CA ARG A 87 -15.42 9.38 2.33
C ARG A 87 -16.74 9.83 1.69
N ASP A 88 -16.89 11.13 1.43
CA ASP A 88 -18.05 11.67 0.72
C ASP A 88 -18.12 11.18 -0.73
N ALA A 89 -16.96 11.08 -1.39
CA ALA A 89 -16.87 10.58 -2.75
C ALA A 89 -17.05 9.05 -2.85
N CYS A 90 -16.64 8.29 -1.84
CA CYS A 90 -16.53 6.82 -1.86
C CYS A 90 -17.20 6.21 -0.63
N PRO A 91 -18.54 6.06 -0.60
CA PRO A 91 -19.25 5.57 0.57
C PRO A 91 -18.76 4.21 1.05
N GLY A 92 -18.39 4.15 2.33
CA GLY A 92 -17.94 2.92 2.96
C GLY A 92 -16.50 2.49 2.61
N VAL A 93 -15.71 3.29 1.92
CA VAL A 93 -14.30 3.00 1.63
C VAL A 93 -13.45 2.90 2.91
N ILE A 94 -12.39 2.11 2.86
CA ILE A 94 -11.41 1.98 3.94
C ILE A 94 -10.28 2.99 3.69
N ILE A 95 -9.89 3.74 4.72
CA ILE A 95 -8.77 4.67 4.65
C ILE A 95 -7.50 4.00 5.17
N ASN A 96 -6.43 4.12 4.39
CA ASN A 96 -5.08 3.74 4.75
C ASN A 96 -4.19 4.99 4.75
N GLN A 97 -3.84 5.47 5.94
CA GLN A 97 -3.00 6.66 6.09
C GLN A 97 -1.52 6.31 5.92
N THR A 98 -0.78 7.12 5.13
CA THR A 98 0.68 7.11 5.16
C THR A 98 1.22 7.54 6.53
N THR A 99 2.39 7.01 6.91
CA THR A 99 3.15 7.50 8.08
C THR A 99 4.63 7.74 7.77
N GLY A 100 5.02 7.61 6.51
CA GLY A 100 6.42 7.69 6.08
C GLY A 100 7.00 9.09 6.27
N VAL A 101 7.99 9.21 7.17
CA VAL A 101 8.81 10.42 7.36
C VAL A 101 10.29 10.07 7.34
N VAL A 102 11.09 11.00 6.82
CA VAL A 102 12.55 10.95 6.91
C VAL A 102 12.97 11.59 8.24
N GLY A 103 13.89 10.94 8.94
CA GLY A 103 14.33 11.38 10.27
C GLY A 103 13.49 10.83 11.43
N PRO A 104 13.86 11.15 12.67
CA PRO A 104 13.30 10.51 13.86
C PRO A 104 11.94 11.07 14.29
N ASP A 105 11.56 12.28 13.85
CA ASP A 105 10.34 12.95 14.30
C ASP A 105 9.10 12.35 13.62
N VAL A 106 8.27 11.66 14.40
CA VAL A 106 7.00 11.07 13.98
C VAL A 106 5.77 11.82 14.52
N SER A 107 5.97 12.97 15.15
CA SER A 107 4.89 13.74 15.77
C SER A 107 3.80 14.15 14.77
N GLY A 108 4.19 14.51 13.55
CA GLY A 108 3.27 14.90 12.48
C GLY A 108 2.32 13.78 12.05
N PRO A 109 2.82 12.62 11.55
CA PRO A 109 1.94 11.50 11.21
C PRO A 109 1.11 11.00 12.40
N ILE A 110 1.62 11.03 13.61
CA ILE A 110 0.88 10.68 14.84
C ILE A 110 -0.29 11.66 15.06
N ALA A 111 -0.06 12.97 14.94
CA ALA A 111 -1.11 13.97 15.09
C ALA A 111 -2.23 13.78 14.06
N CYS A 112 -1.87 13.51 12.79
CA CYS A 112 -2.83 13.19 11.74
C CYS A 112 -3.60 11.91 12.07
N MET A 113 -2.93 10.84 12.49
CA MET A 113 -3.57 9.55 12.83
C MET A 113 -4.56 9.70 14.00
N ARG A 114 -4.22 10.46 15.03
CA ARG A 114 -5.14 10.75 16.14
C ARG A 114 -6.35 11.59 15.69
N ARG A 115 -6.16 12.47 14.72
CA ARG A 115 -7.22 13.35 14.19
C ARG A 115 -8.23 12.58 13.34
N ILE A 116 -7.79 11.71 12.42
CA ILE A 116 -8.67 11.04 11.45
C ILE A 116 -9.05 9.60 11.86
N LYS A 117 -8.23 8.93 12.71
CA LYS A 117 -8.43 7.55 13.15
C LYS A 117 -8.71 6.60 11.98
N PRO A 118 -7.75 6.43 11.07
CA PRO A 118 -7.92 5.61 9.88
C PRO A 118 -8.10 4.14 10.26
N GLU A 119 -8.75 3.35 9.41
CA GLU A 119 -8.89 1.89 9.65
C GLU A 119 -7.55 1.16 9.50
N ILE A 120 -6.67 1.66 8.63
CA ILE A 120 -5.33 1.13 8.37
C ILE A 120 -4.34 2.28 8.38
N ALA A 121 -3.14 2.02 8.89
CA ALA A 121 -2.03 2.95 8.75
C ALA A 121 -0.76 2.21 8.30
N ALA A 122 -0.06 2.75 7.30
CA ALA A 122 1.21 2.23 6.85
C ALA A 122 2.26 2.36 7.96
N CYS A 123 3.10 1.34 8.11
CA CYS A 123 4.17 1.30 9.10
C CYS A 123 5.45 0.82 8.43
N ASN A 124 6.42 1.70 8.24
CA ASN A 124 7.73 1.32 7.71
C ASN A 124 8.42 0.41 8.72
N ALA A 125 8.58 -0.88 8.37
CA ALA A 125 8.91 -1.92 9.35
C ALA A 125 10.41 -2.09 9.61
N GLY A 126 11.26 -1.31 8.94
CA GLY A 126 12.72 -1.37 9.12
C GLY A 126 13.46 -0.34 8.29
N THR A 127 14.74 -0.23 8.59
CA THR A 127 15.67 0.73 7.99
C THR A 127 16.30 0.18 6.71
N LEU A 128 16.46 1.02 5.69
CA LEU A 128 17.24 0.67 4.50
C LEU A 128 18.09 1.85 4.02
N ASN A 129 19.18 1.54 3.32
CA ASN A 129 19.89 2.54 2.53
C ASN A 129 19.04 2.92 1.30
N TYR A 130 18.92 4.20 1.00
CA TYR A 130 18.16 4.69 -0.15
C TYR A 130 19.13 5.20 -1.21
N LEU A 131 19.44 4.31 -2.16
CA LEU A 131 20.52 4.49 -3.13
C LEU A 131 19.98 4.40 -4.56
N LYS A 132 20.36 5.34 -5.42
CA LYS A 132 20.04 5.28 -6.86
C LYS A 132 21.17 5.87 -7.69
N LEU A 133 21.50 5.20 -8.77
CA LEU A 133 22.45 5.68 -9.75
C LEU A 133 21.75 6.36 -10.93
N LYS A 134 22.40 7.38 -11.49
CA LYS A 134 22.12 7.88 -12.83
C LYS A 134 22.71 6.95 -13.89
N LYS A 135 22.36 7.18 -15.16
CA LYS A 135 22.89 6.39 -16.29
C LYS A 135 24.41 6.44 -16.44
N ASP A 136 25.04 7.52 -15.99
CA ASP A 136 26.49 7.73 -16.02
C ASP A 136 27.24 7.11 -14.83
N GLY A 137 26.54 6.39 -13.94
CA GLY A 137 27.10 5.76 -12.75
C GLY A 137 27.24 6.68 -11.54
N SER A 138 26.95 7.96 -11.64
CA SER A 138 26.94 8.88 -10.51
C SER A 138 25.67 8.71 -9.67
N TRP A 139 25.70 9.11 -8.39
CA TRP A 139 24.53 9.10 -7.53
C TRP A 139 23.44 10.05 -8.05
N ALA A 140 22.19 9.59 -8.10
CA ALA A 140 21.05 10.42 -8.49
C ALA A 140 20.73 11.49 -7.43
N TRP A 141 21.04 11.21 -6.18
CA TRP A 141 21.04 12.08 -5.00
C TRP A 141 22.13 11.61 -4.03
N PRO A 142 22.52 12.41 -3.03
CA PRO A 142 23.44 11.94 -2.00
C PRO A 142 22.90 10.67 -1.33
N PRO A 143 23.72 9.63 -1.12
CA PRO A 143 23.30 8.44 -0.40
C PRO A 143 22.67 8.81 0.94
N MET A 144 21.48 8.26 1.21
CA MET A 144 20.76 8.53 2.45
C MET A 144 20.24 7.24 3.07
N VAL A 145 19.91 7.29 4.34
CA VAL A 145 19.26 6.22 5.08
C VAL A 145 17.80 6.59 5.26
N PHE A 146 16.89 5.69 4.88
CA PHE A 146 15.50 5.75 5.30
C PHE A 146 15.40 5.00 6.61
N ASP A 147 15.55 5.72 7.72
CA ASP A 147 15.69 5.17 9.06
C ASP A 147 14.35 4.89 9.72
N ASN A 148 14.14 3.63 10.05
CA ASN A 148 12.98 3.15 10.79
C ASN A 148 13.45 2.15 11.87
N PRO A 149 14.16 2.65 12.90
CA PRO A 149 14.61 1.83 14.02
C PRO A 149 13.43 1.31 14.85
N VAL A 150 13.67 0.28 15.66
CA VAL A 150 12.62 -0.39 16.45
C VAL A 150 11.85 0.57 17.34
N GLU A 151 12.51 1.57 17.91
CA GLU A 151 11.90 2.58 18.78
C GLU A 151 10.85 3.41 18.03
N LYS A 152 11.16 3.82 16.80
CA LYS A 152 10.24 4.55 15.92
C LYS A 152 9.04 3.67 15.51
N VAL A 153 9.29 2.41 15.18
CA VAL A 153 8.24 1.42 14.90
C VAL A 153 7.34 1.21 16.13
N ALA A 154 7.93 1.08 17.33
CA ALA A 154 7.19 0.90 18.57
C ALA A 154 6.27 2.09 18.89
N GLU A 155 6.74 3.31 18.69
CA GLU A 155 5.95 4.53 18.89
C GLU A 155 4.75 4.57 17.94
N MET A 156 4.97 4.28 16.65
CA MET A 156 3.89 4.20 15.67
C MET A 156 2.86 3.12 16.03
N LEU A 157 3.30 1.92 16.41
CA LEU A 157 2.40 0.82 16.78
C LEU A 157 1.60 1.13 18.04
N ALA A 158 2.18 1.87 19.01
CA ALA A 158 1.46 2.31 20.20
C ALA A 158 0.28 3.23 19.83
N VAL A 159 0.49 4.17 18.89
CA VAL A 159 -0.57 5.08 18.42
C VAL A 159 -1.57 4.34 17.53
N MET A 160 -1.15 3.42 16.68
CA MET A 160 -2.08 2.57 15.91
C MET A 160 -3.00 1.76 16.84
N LYS A 161 -2.46 1.23 17.94
CA LYS A 161 -3.26 0.57 18.98
C LYS A 161 -4.24 1.53 19.66
N GLU A 162 -3.79 2.75 20.01
CA GLU A 162 -4.61 3.81 20.60
C GLU A 162 -5.80 4.18 19.69
N THR A 163 -5.53 4.34 18.40
CA THR A 163 -6.52 4.78 17.40
C THR A 163 -7.33 3.65 16.77
N HIS A 164 -7.03 2.39 17.14
CA HIS A 164 -7.59 1.16 16.57
C HIS A 164 -7.26 0.97 15.07
N ALA A 165 -6.21 1.64 14.57
CA ALA A 165 -5.73 1.43 13.21
C ALA A 165 -4.99 0.09 13.09
N ARG A 166 -5.26 -0.66 12.02
CA ARG A 166 -4.48 -1.86 11.68
C ARG A 166 -3.14 -1.46 11.11
N PRO A 167 -2.00 -1.97 11.62
CA PRO A 167 -0.70 -1.72 11.01
C PRO A 167 -0.57 -2.48 9.68
N GLU A 168 -0.21 -1.76 8.62
CA GLU A 168 0.26 -2.31 7.35
C GLU A 168 1.78 -2.12 7.27
N PHE A 169 2.51 -3.21 7.43
CA PHE A 169 3.97 -3.19 7.51
C PHE A 169 4.63 -3.15 6.14
N GLU A 170 5.23 -2.03 5.78
CA GLU A 170 6.02 -1.88 4.57
C GLU A 170 7.39 -2.55 4.75
N CYS A 171 7.61 -3.62 3.99
CA CYS A 171 8.80 -4.47 4.05
C CYS A 171 9.61 -4.32 2.76
N PHE A 172 10.82 -3.78 2.87
CA PHE A 172 11.70 -3.48 1.74
C PHE A 172 12.70 -4.59 1.44
N ASP A 173 12.85 -5.56 2.35
CA ASP A 173 13.67 -6.76 2.20
C ASP A 173 13.16 -7.92 3.07
N VAL A 174 13.77 -9.11 2.92
CA VAL A 174 13.39 -10.32 3.64
C VAL A 174 13.72 -10.25 5.14
N GLY A 175 14.72 -9.49 5.53
CA GLY A 175 15.08 -9.27 6.95
C GLY A 175 14.00 -8.47 7.67
N ILE A 176 13.45 -7.45 6.99
CA ILE A 176 12.33 -6.64 7.49
C ILE A 176 11.06 -7.50 7.62
N VAL A 177 10.76 -8.38 6.64
CA VAL A 177 9.64 -9.35 6.76
C VAL A 177 9.76 -10.18 8.04
N ARG A 178 10.96 -10.67 8.35
CA ARG A 178 11.20 -11.41 9.60
C ARG A 178 11.05 -10.55 10.85
N SER A 179 11.48 -9.28 10.79
CA SER A 179 11.33 -8.32 11.90
C SER A 179 9.88 -8.11 12.29
N VAL A 180 8.95 -8.03 11.32
CA VAL A 180 7.50 -7.94 11.59
C VAL A 180 7.03 -9.14 12.43
N GLY A 181 7.49 -10.35 12.11
CA GLY A 181 7.21 -11.53 12.93
C GLY A 181 7.71 -11.39 14.37
N LEU A 182 8.90 -10.81 14.57
CA LEU A 182 9.46 -10.55 15.91
C LEU A 182 8.66 -9.47 16.65
N TYR A 183 8.14 -8.44 15.99
CA TYR A 183 7.28 -7.43 16.60
C TYR A 183 5.98 -8.07 17.14
N GLN A 184 5.39 -9.00 16.40
CA GLN A 184 4.23 -9.77 16.87
C GLN A 184 4.58 -10.67 18.06
N ASP A 185 5.70 -11.41 18.01
CA ASP A 185 6.15 -12.31 19.07
C ASP A 185 6.51 -11.54 20.35
N ASN A 186 7.01 -10.31 20.22
CA ASN A 186 7.26 -9.41 21.33
C ASN A 186 6.01 -8.75 21.91
N GLY A 187 4.87 -8.85 21.23
CA GLY A 187 3.59 -8.22 21.66
C GLY A 187 3.42 -6.75 21.27
N MET A 188 4.27 -6.21 20.39
CA MET A 188 4.14 -4.85 19.89
C MET A 188 2.86 -4.67 19.05
N CYS A 189 2.40 -5.72 18.37
CA CYS A 189 1.12 -5.76 17.66
C CYS A 189 0.52 -7.17 17.72
N THR A 190 -0.82 -7.26 17.59
CA THR A 190 -1.55 -8.54 17.59
C THR A 190 -1.85 -9.05 16.18
N LYS A 191 -2.06 -8.14 15.24
CA LYS A 191 -2.36 -8.44 13.84
C LYS A 191 -1.39 -7.67 12.95
N ALA A 192 -0.76 -8.36 12.01
CA ALA A 192 0.09 -7.75 10.99
C ALA A 192 -0.53 -7.95 9.61
N GLN A 193 -0.46 -6.91 8.80
CA GLN A 193 -0.65 -6.98 7.36
C GLN A 193 0.70 -6.66 6.74
N TYR A 194 1.22 -7.59 5.94
CA TYR A 194 2.50 -7.42 5.28
C TYR A 194 2.31 -6.71 3.94
N ASN A 195 3.14 -5.72 3.67
CA ASN A 195 3.20 -5.05 2.38
C ASN A 195 4.63 -5.19 1.82
N PHE A 196 4.81 -6.06 0.84
CA PHE A 196 6.10 -6.27 0.20
C PHE A 196 6.36 -5.16 -0.81
N VAL A 197 7.20 -4.21 -0.44
CA VAL A 197 7.54 -3.05 -1.27
C VAL A 197 8.71 -3.39 -2.18
N MET A 198 8.44 -3.46 -3.48
CA MET A 198 9.40 -3.88 -4.50
C MET A 198 9.59 -2.77 -5.54
N GLY A 199 10.79 -2.68 -6.12
CA GLY A 199 11.13 -1.69 -7.13
C GLY A 199 11.58 -0.35 -6.57
N VAL A 200 11.56 -0.17 -5.24
CA VAL A 200 12.17 1.00 -4.60
C VAL A 200 13.69 0.93 -4.73
N ALA A 201 14.32 2.09 -4.89
CA ALA A 201 15.76 2.19 -4.99
C ALA A 201 16.46 1.49 -3.82
N SER A 202 17.35 0.55 -4.13
CA SER A 202 18.10 -0.31 -3.20
C SER A 202 17.28 -1.24 -2.27
N GLY A 203 15.98 -1.32 -2.45
CA GLY A 203 15.12 -2.36 -1.87
C GLY A 203 15.05 -3.61 -2.76
N MET A 204 14.05 -4.46 -2.53
CA MET A 204 13.80 -5.63 -3.37
C MET A 204 13.44 -5.21 -4.81
N PRO A 205 13.99 -5.88 -5.84
CA PRO A 205 13.51 -5.71 -7.21
C PRO A 205 12.08 -6.25 -7.36
N ALA A 206 11.35 -5.74 -8.36
CA ALA A 206 10.04 -6.29 -8.74
C ALA A 206 10.22 -7.63 -9.47
N ASP A 207 10.38 -8.71 -8.72
CA ASP A 207 10.66 -10.06 -9.20
C ASP A 207 9.69 -11.08 -8.61
N THR A 208 9.03 -11.84 -9.48
CA THR A 208 8.05 -12.86 -9.10
C THR A 208 8.66 -14.00 -8.27
N GLU A 209 9.95 -14.30 -8.45
CA GLU A 209 10.64 -15.38 -7.74
C GLU A 209 10.84 -15.06 -6.25
N LEU A 210 10.80 -13.80 -5.86
CA LEU A 210 10.90 -13.40 -4.45
C LEU A 210 9.63 -13.70 -3.66
N LEU A 211 8.45 -13.71 -4.29
CA LEU A 211 7.18 -13.86 -3.57
C LEU A 211 7.09 -15.14 -2.74
N PRO A 212 7.39 -16.35 -3.28
CA PRO A 212 7.37 -17.56 -2.47
C PRO A 212 8.35 -17.52 -1.29
N LEU A 213 9.51 -16.86 -1.47
CA LEU A 213 10.49 -16.69 -0.41
C LEU A 213 9.97 -15.79 0.71
N LEU A 214 9.36 -14.65 0.37
CA LEU A 214 8.79 -13.70 1.32
C LEU A 214 7.65 -14.35 2.11
N LEU A 215 6.75 -15.07 1.42
CA LEU A 215 5.65 -15.82 2.04
C LEU A 215 6.13 -16.88 3.03
N LYS A 216 7.27 -17.52 2.76
CA LYS A 216 7.88 -18.49 3.67
C LYS A 216 8.30 -17.88 5.02
N TYR A 217 8.65 -16.58 5.03
CA TYR A 217 9.16 -15.90 6.21
C TYR A 217 8.15 -14.99 6.92
N MET A 218 6.98 -14.78 6.35
CA MET A 218 5.89 -14.10 7.05
C MET A 218 5.18 -15.03 8.04
N LYS A 219 4.42 -14.47 8.98
CA LYS A 219 3.59 -15.27 9.89
C LYS A 219 2.46 -15.97 9.14
N PRO A 220 2.21 -17.25 9.40
CA PRO A 220 1.11 -17.98 8.77
C PRO A 220 -0.25 -17.32 9.02
N GLY A 221 -1.09 -17.26 7.98
CA GLY A 221 -2.44 -16.70 8.07
C GLY A 221 -2.51 -15.18 8.15
N ALA A 222 -1.39 -14.48 8.05
CA ALA A 222 -1.40 -13.03 7.98
C ALA A 222 -1.82 -12.56 6.57
N PHE A 223 -2.49 -11.40 6.49
CA PHE A 223 -2.75 -10.74 5.23
C PHE A 223 -1.46 -10.17 4.64
N TRP A 224 -1.38 -10.15 3.31
CA TRP A 224 -0.25 -9.59 2.62
C TRP A 224 -0.64 -8.99 1.27
N GLN A 225 0.13 -8.02 0.83
CA GLN A 225 0.04 -7.40 -0.49
C GLN A 225 1.42 -7.08 -1.04
N THR A 226 1.47 -6.64 -2.29
CA THR A 226 2.66 -6.04 -2.90
C THR A 226 2.40 -4.57 -3.22
N THR A 227 3.37 -3.71 -2.92
CA THR A 227 3.53 -2.37 -3.50
C THR A 227 4.64 -2.43 -4.53
N LEU A 228 4.34 -2.08 -5.77
CA LEU A 228 5.24 -2.28 -6.90
C LEU A 228 5.55 -0.94 -7.57
N ILE A 229 6.79 -0.47 -7.39
CA ILE A 229 7.28 0.79 -7.97
C ILE A 229 8.02 0.50 -9.27
N GLY A 230 7.52 1.00 -10.39
CA GLY A 230 8.16 0.77 -11.68
C GLY A 230 7.32 1.18 -12.87
N GLN A 231 7.58 0.55 -14.01
CA GLN A 231 6.85 0.75 -15.25
C GLN A 231 6.09 -0.53 -15.63
N LYS A 232 6.19 -0.98 -16.87
CA LYS A 232 5.50 -2.19 -17.34
C LYS A 232 5.97 -3.49 -16.71
N GLU A 233 7.21 -3.54 -16.23
CA GLU A 233 7.84 -4.72 -15.61
C GLU A 233 7.20 -5.16 -14.29
N ILE A 234 6.43 -4.29 -13.64
CA ILE A 234 5.76 -4.62 -12.37
C ILE A 234 4.51 -5.48 -12.57
N TRP A 235 3.87 -5.43 -13.73
CA TRP A 235 2.58 -6.08 -13.95
C TRP A 235 2.58 -7.61 -13.85
N PRO A 236 3.63 -8.33 -14.31
CA PRO A 236 3.75 -9.77 -14.04
C PRO A 236 3.77 -10.11 -12.54
N VAL A 237 4.33 -9.23 -11.69
CA VAL A 237 4.34 -9.42 -10.24
C VAL A 237 2.95 -9.25 -9.65
N HIS A 238 2.14 -8.29 -10.15
CA HIS A 238 0.71 -8.18 -9.77
C HIS A 238 -0.07 -9.45 -10.11
N GLN A 239 0.13 -10.01 -11.32
CA GLN A 239 -0.50 -11.28 -11.69
C GLN A 239 -0.11 -12.40 -10.72
N LYS A 240 1.19 -12.53 -10.43
CA LYS A 240 1.69 -13.54 -9.50
C LYS A 240 1.18 -13.34 -8.07
N THR A 241 1.07 -12.08 -7.62
CA THR A 241 0.46 -11.74 -6.32
C THR A 241 -0.99 -12.20 -6.25
N ALA A 242 -1.78 -11.94 -7.30
CA ALA A 242 -3.16 -12.40 -7.39
C ALA A 242 -3.30 -13.92 -7.36
N GLU A 243 -2.45 -14.64 -8.10
CA GLU A 243 -2.41 -16.11 -8.15
C GLU A 243 -2.06 -16.74 -6.80
N LEU A 244 -1.18 -16.10 -6.04
CA LEU A 244 -0.75 -16.57 -4.71
C LEU A 244 -1.68 -16.13 -3.57
N GLY A 245 -2.81 -15.48 -3.87
CA GLY A 245 -3.81 -15.09 -2.88
C GLY A 245 -3.54 -13.75 -2.18
N GLY A 246 -2.53 -12.98 -2.61
CA GLY A 246 -2.24 -11.66 -2.04
C GLY A 246 -3.32 -10.62 -2.35
N MET A 247 -3.42 -9.59 -1.54
CA MET A 247 -4.13 -8.37 -1.86
C MET A 247 -3.31 -7.57 -2.88
N LEU A 248 -3.95 -6.65 -3.59
CA LEU A 248 -3.33 -5.94 -4.71
C LEU A 248 -3.36 -4.44 -4.47
N ARG A 249 -2.25 -3.76 -4.74
CA ARG A 249 -2.14 -2.29 -4.64
C ARG A 249 -1.50 -1.71 -5.89
N THR A 250 -2.09 -0.64 -6.41
CA THR A 250 -1.49 0.23 -7.43
C THR A 250 -2.09 1.63 -7.37
N GLY A 251 -1.48 2.59 -8.04
CA GLY A 251 -1.94 3.96 -8.20
C GLY A 251 -0.85 4.86 -8.73
N VAL A 252 -1.17 6.13 -8.94
CA VAL A 252 -0.20 7.11 -9.49
C VAL A 252 0.94 7.46 -8.52
N GLU A 253 0.87 7.00 -7.28
CA GLU A 253 2.01 6.98 -6.37
C GLU A 253 3.05 5.95 -6.80
N ASP A 254 2.62 4.76 -7.25
CA ASP A 254 3.46 3.59 -7.48
C ASP A 254 3.91 3.50 -8.95
N THR A 255 3.03 3.87 -9.90
CA THR A 255 3.33 3.82 -11.33
C THR A 255 2.46 4.79 -12.14
N PHE A 256 3.02 5.25 -13.27
CA PHE A 256 2.26 5.98 -14.31
C PHE A 256 2.05 5.15 -15.59
N TYR A 257 2.36 3.85 -15.56
CA TYR A 257 2.42 3.03 -16.77
C TYR A 257 1.50 1.82 -16.68
N LEU A 258 0.81 1.56 -17.76
CA LEU A 258 -0.01 0.37 -17.98
C LEU A 258 0.87 -0.82 -18.41
N PRO A 259 0.33 -2.05 -18.43
CA PRO A 259 1.05 -3.23 -18.93
C PRO A 259 1.58 -3.07 -20.37
N SER A 260 0.89 -2.29 -21.20
CA SER A 260 1.34 -1.95 -22.57
C SER A 260 2.60 -1.08 -22.61
N GLY A 261 2.93 -0.40 -21.50
CA GLY A 261 3.97 0.62 -21.41
C GLY A 261 3.45 2.03 -21.72
N GLU A 262 2.17 2.18 -22.03
CA GLU A 262 1.51 3.47 -22.20
C GLU A 262 1.28 4.15 -20.85
N ARG A 263 1.20 5.47 -20.87
CA ARG A 263 0.87 6.23 -19.66
C ARG A 263 -0.60 6.07 -19.31
N THR A 264 -0.87 5.90 -18.04
CA THR A 264 -2.23 5.91 -17.51
C THR A 264 -2.85 7.31 -17.59
N THR A 265 -4.18 7.36 -17.68
CA THR A 265 -4.98 8.58 -17.54
C THR A 265 -5.27 8.93 -16.08
N GLY A 266 -5.05 8.00 -15.12
CA GLY A 266 -5.27 8.20 -13.70
C GLY A 266 -5.50 6.91 -12.92
N ASN A 267 -5.86 7.06 -11.66
CA ASN A 267 -6.04 5.96 -10.72
C ASN A 267 -7.14 4.98 -11.13
N GLY A 268 -8.24 5.45 -11.72
CA GLY A 268 -9.33 4.59 -12.16
C GLY A 268 -8.86 3.53 -13.17
N GLN A 269 -8.07 3.94 -14.18
CA GLN A 269 -7.54 3.03 -15.19
C GLN A 269 -6.55 2.01 -14.62
N LEU A 270 -5.71 2.43 -13.67
CA LEU A 270 -4.78 1.53 -12.98
C LEU A 270 -5.52 0.47 -12.17
N ILE A 271 -6.54 0.87 -11.40
CA ILE A 271 -7.35 -0.05 -10.59
C ILE A 271 -8.19 -0.99 -11.48
N GLU A 272 -8.77 -0.50 -12.57
CA GLU A 272 -9.47 -1.37 -13.53
C GLU A 272 -8.54 -2.46 -14.09
N THR A 273 -7.31 -2.06 -14.44
CA THR A 273 -6.28 -3.01 -14.88
C THR A 273 -5.98 -4.03 -13.79
N LEU A 274 -5.81 -3.58 -12.54
CA LEU A 274 -5.52 -4.45 -11.41
C LEU A 274 -6.69 -5.41 -11.09
N ALA A 275 -7.93 -4.93 -11.20
CA ALA A 275 -9.12 -5.75 -11.08
C ALA A 275 -9.17 -6.87 -12.14
N GLN A 276 -8.68 -6.59 -13.36
CA GLN A 276 -8.56 -7.61 -14.38
C GLN A 276 -7.54 -8.71 -14.02
N TYR A 277 -6.41 -8.34 -13.38
CA TYR A 277 -5.42 -9.33 -12.89
C TYR A 277 -6.02 -10.21 -11.79
N ALA A 278 -6.84 -9.65 -10.88
CA ALA A 278 -7.58 -10.45 -9.91
C ALA A 278 -8.53 -11.45 -10.60
N ARG A 279 -9.32 -10.99 -11.58
CA ARG A 279 -10.23 -11.85 -12.35
C ARG A 279 -9.48 -12.95 -13.13
N ASN A 280 -8.34 -12.63 -13.72
CA ASN A 280 -7.48 -13.59 -14.43
C ASN A 280 -6.96 -14.69 -13.49
N ALA A 281 -6.76 -14.41 -12.21
CA ALA A 281 -6.43 -15.37 -11.17
C ALA A 281 -7.67 -16.10 -10.58
N GLY A 282 -8.85 -15.93 -11.18
CA GLY A 282 -10.09 -16.56 -10.74
C GLY A 282 -10.72 -15.90 -9.50
N ARG A 283 -10.27 -14.70 -9.10
CA ARG A 283 -10.73 -14.02 -7.88
C ARG A 283 -11.66 -12.87 -8.20
N ALA A 284 -12.83 -12.84 -7.57
CA ALA A 284 -13.71 -11.67 -7.59
C ALA A 284 -13.09 -10.52 -6.76
N VAL A 285 -13.42 -9.29 -7.12
CA VAL A 285 -13.00 -8.11 -6.35
C VAL A 285 -13.91 -7.93 -5.14
N ALA A 286 -13.32 -7.68 -3.97
CA ALA A 286 -14.05 -7.43 -2.74
C ALA A 286 -14.59 -5.99 -2.69
N SER A 287 -15.85 -5.82 -2.34
CA SER A 287 -16.40 -4.53 -1.95
C SER A 287 -15.78 -4.02 -0.64
N PRO A 288 -15.87 -2.73 -0.31
CA PRO A 288 -15.37 -2.22 0.98
C PRO A 288 -15.97 -2.93 2.20
N ALA A 289 -17.25 -3.31 2.14
CA ALA A 289 -17.90 -4.04 3.23
C ALA A 289 -17.32 -5.45 3.40
N GLU A 290 -17.09 -6.16 2.30
CA GLU A 290 -16.43 -7.47 2.29
C GLU A 290 -14.98 -7.39 2.74
N ALA A 291 -14.23 -6.39 2.24
CA ALA A 291 -12.86 -6.14 2.67
C ALA A 291 -12.75 -5.94 4.19
N ARG A 292 -13.69 -5.19 4.81
CA ARG A 292 -13.74 -5.03 6.28
C ARG A 292 -13.98 -6.32 7.03
N GLN A 293 -14.81 -7.21 6.47
CA GLN A 293 -15.08 -8.51 7.10
C GLN A 293 -13.88 -9.46 7.00
N MET A 294 -13.10 -9.34 5.92
CA MET A 294 -11.91 -10.16 5.69
C MET A 294 -10.74 -9.67 6.57
N LEU A 295 -10.57 -8.35 6.73
CA LEU A 295 -9.51 -7.74 7.53
C LEU A 295 -9.81 -7.77 9.03
#